data_caf52082d12ba506da4a029b0f7141fe
#
_entry.id   caf52082d12ba506da4a029b0f7141fe
#
_cell.length_a   1.000
_cell.length_b   1.000
_cell.length_c   1.000
_cell.angle_alpha   90.00
_cell.angle_beta   90.00
_cell.angle_gamma   90.00
#
_symmetry.space_group_name_H-M   'P 1'
#
loop_
_entity.id
_entity.type
_entity.pdbx_description
1 polymer ?
#
loop_
_entity_poly.entity_id
_entity_poly.type
_entity_poly.pdbx_seq_one_letter_code
_entity_poly.pdbx_strand_id
1 'polypeptide(L)'
;MKLGMVFEGGANRTVFSCGVMDAFLEEGLMPDYLIGVSAGIAYGVSYLSGQKGRNIEVVENYIADKRYMGMRHLFNRNEKAYFNTKFVFEEVPNELIPFDYDAFAAYPGKVEAAVTNIHTGKAEYVEVPRGRDMRDTLVASCSLPI
;
A
#
# COMPACT_ATOMS: atom_id res chain seq x y z
N MET A 1 23.00 7.49 11.86
CA MET A 1 22.81 7.68 10.39
C MET A 1 21.31 7.64 10.17
N LYS A 2 20.75 8.54 9.36
CA LYS A 2 19.32 8.46 8.99
C LYS A 2 19.18 7.68 7.70
N LEU A 3 18.20 6.75 7.67
CA LEU A 3 17.91 5.90 6.52
C LEU A 3 16.59 6.33 5.90
N GLY A 4 16.62 6.70 4.62
CA GLY A 4 15.42 6.92 3.81
C GLY A 4 15.22 5.79 2.81
N MET A 5 13.96 5.38 2.59
CA MET A 5 13.61 4.38 1.58
C MET A 5 12.55 4.93 0.64
N VAL A 6 12.68 4.58 -0.64
CA VAL A 6 11.73 4.93 -1.70
C VAL A 6 11.27 3.64 -2.37
N PHE A 7 9.97 3.38 -2.37
CA PHE A 7 9.38 2.24 -3.07
C PHE A 7 8.52 2.71 -4.25
N GLU A 8 8.92 2.30 -5.45
CA GLU A 8 8.18 2.62 -6.67
C GLU A 8 6.85 1.86 -6.75
N GLY A 9 5.93 2.42 -7.53
CA GLY A 9 4.72 1.72 -7.94
C GLY A 9 4.99 0.69 -9.04
N GLY A 10 3.96 -0.03 -9.43
CA GLY A 10 4.07 -1.01 -10.52
C GLY A 10 3.11 -2.19 -10.40
N ALA A 11 2.05 -2.05 -9.62
CA ALA A 11 1.06 -3.11 -9.39
C ALA A 11 1.76 -4.44 -9.05
N ASN A 12 1.55 -5.49 -9.84
CA ASN A 12 2.09 -6.82 -9.57
C ASN A 12 3.63 -6.91 -9.60
N ARG A 13 4.33 -5.98 -10.30
CA ARG A 13 5.80 -5.97 -10.32
C ARG A 13 6.39 -5.64 -8.95
N THR A 14 5.65 -4.94 -8.11
CA THR A 14 6.07 -4.57 -6.76
C THR A 14 6.25 -5.79 -5.84
N VAL A 15 5.83 -6.99 -6.25
CA VAL A 15 6.12 -8.24 -5.52
C VAL A 15 7.62 -8.45 -5.29
N PHE A 16 8.47 -8.00 -6.22
CA PHE A 16 9.93 -8.01 -6.01
C PHE A 16 10.30 -7.18 -4.78
N SER A 17 9.74 -5.97 -4.66
CA SER A 17 9.97 -5.10 -3.50
C SER A 17 9.45 -5.73 -2.20
N CYS A 18 8.38 -6.54 -2.25
CA CYS A 18 7.90 -7.26 -1.07
C CYS A 18 8.95 -8.23 -0.52
N GLY A 19 9.62 -8.99 -1.41
CA GLY A 19 10.74 -9.85 -1.00
C GLY A 19 11.93 -9.07 -0.42
N VAL A 20 12.23 -7.91 -0.97
CA VAL A 20 13.27 -7.00 -0.42
C VAL A 20 12.87 -6.47 0.95
N MET A 21 11.61 -6.08 1.14
CA MET A 21 11.07 -5.64 2.43
C MET A 21 11.19 -6.75 3.49
N ASP A 22 10.88 -7.99 3.11
CA ASP A 22 11.01 -9.14 4.02
C ASP A 22 12.47 -9.39 4.41
N ALA A 23 13.40 -9.30 3.46
CA ALA A 23 14.83 -9.41 3.74
C ALA A 23 15.31 -8.27 4.68
N PHE A 24 14.80 -7.06 4.50
CA PHE A 24 15.11 -5.95 5.41
C PHE A 24 14.58 -6.19 6.83
N LEU A 25 13.38 -6.78 6.96
CA LEU A 25 12.85 -7.17 8.27
C LEU A 25 13.71 -8.25 8.94
N GLU A 26 14.22 -9.22 8.17
CA GLU A 26 15.15 -10.25 8.70
C GLU A 26 16.43 -9.64 9.26
N GLU A 27 16.95 -8.61 8.61
CA GLU A 27 18.18 -7.90 9.03
C GLU A 27 17.90 -6.78 10.06
N GLY A 28 16.64 -6.61 10.49
CA GLY A 28 16.25 -5.55 11.42
C GLY A 28 16.39 -4.14 10.86
N LEU A 29 16.36 -3.99 9.54
CA LEU A 29 16.47 -2.71 8.87
C LEU A 29 15.12 -2.02 8.79
N MET A 30 14.99 -0.89 9.51
CA MET A 30 13.82 -0.02 9.48
C MET A 30 14.26 1.40 9.12
N PRO A 31 13.60 2.08 8.15
CA PRO A 31 13.97 3.44 7.78
C PRO A 31 13.47 4.46 8.80
N ASP A 32 14.12 5.63 8.85
CA ASP A 32 13.59 6.82 9.54
C ASP A 32 12.53 7.54 8.69
N TYR A 33 12.57 7.32 7.38
CA TYR A 33 11.67 7.93 6.40
C TYR A 33 11.37 6.96 5.26
N LEU A 34 10.10 6.78 4.97
CA LEU A 34 9.65 6.00 3.82
C LEU A 34 8.71 6.83 2.95
N ILE A 35 8.98 6.83 1.64
CA ILE A 35 8.05 7.33 0.63
C ILE A 35 7.72 6.22 -0.34
N GLY A 36 6.44 6.08 -0.68
CA GLY A 36 5.99 5.08 -1.64
C GLY A 36 4.99 5.62 -2.63
N VAL A 37 4.95 4.99 -3.79
CA VAL A 37 4.03 5.31 -4.89
C VAL A 37 3.16 4.09 -5.17
N SER A 38 1.82 4.25 -5.18
CA SER A 38 0.91 3.17 -5.58
C SER A 38 1.15 1.87 -4.77
N ALA A 39 1.39 0.73 -5.42
CA ALA A 39 1.71 -0.52 -4.75
C ALA A 39 2.92 -0.41 -3.80
N GLY A 40 3.87 0.50 -4.07
CA GLY A 40 5.03 0.72 -3.20
C GLY A 40 4.65 1.22 -1.81
N ILE A 41 3.66 2.12 -1.68
CA ILE A 41 3.17 2.55 -0.37
C ILE A 41 2.20 1.53 0.22
N ALA A 42 1.34 0.88 -0.60
CA ALA A 42 0.40 -0.12 -0.12
C ALA A 42 1.10 -1.30 0.57
N TYR A 43 2.23 -1.77 0.05
CA TYR A 43 3.06 -2.79 0.69
C TYR A 43 4.03 -2.20 1.73
N GLY A 44 4.47 -0.96 1.53
CA GLY A 44 5.38 -0.26 2.44
C GLY A 44 4.82 -0.14 3.86
N VAL A 45 3.51 0.11 4.03
CA VAL A 45 2.89 0.18 5.36
C VAL A 45 2.95 -1.17 6.10
N SER A 46 2.80 -2.30 5.39
CA SER A 46 2.97 -3.63 5.99
C SER A 46 4.41 -3.91 6.41
N TYR A 47 5.39 -3.46 5.63
CA TYR A 47 6.79 -3.51 6.02
C TYR A 47 7.04 -2.73 7.31
N LEU A 48 6.52 -1.51 7.39
CA LEU A 48 6.68 -0.65 8.56
C LEU A 48 5.95 -1.15 9.81
N SER A 49 4.91 -1.99 9.66
CA SER A 49 4.27 -2.68 10.79
C SER A 49 5.03 -3.94 11.23
N GLY A 50 6.17 -4.27 10.59
CA GLY A 50 6.96 -5.44 10.94
C GLY A 50 6.35 -6.78 10.51
N GLN A 51 5.31 -6.78 9.67
CA GLN A 51 4.59 -7.99 9.26
C GLN A 51 5.32 -8.72 8.11
N LYS A 52 6.41 -9.41 8.44
CA LYS A 52 7.16 -10.23 7.49
C LYS A 52 6.26 -11.28 6.82
N GLY A 53 6.41 -11.46 5.51
CA GLY A 53 5.67 -12.42 4.71
C GLY A 53 4.25 -11.98 4.34
N ARG A 54 3.65 -11.03 5.08
CA ARG A 54 2.27 -10.61 4.85
C ARG A 54 2.03 -10.13 3.41
N ASN A 55 2.93 -9.35 2.86
CA ASN A 55 2.80 -8.83 1.49
C ASN A 55 2.80 -9.96 0.46
N ILE A 56 3.67 -10.94 0.63
CA ILE A 56 3.74 -12.11 -0.26
C ILE A 56 2.47 -12.94 -0.12
N GLU A 57 1.98 -13.17 1.10
CA GLU A 57 0.74 -13.88 1.36
C GLU A 57 -0.47 -13.22 0.69
N VAL A 58 -0.56 -11.88 0.74
CA VAL A 58 -1.61 -11.12 0.02
C VAL A 58 -1.51 -11.33 -1.49
N VAL A 59 -0.31 -11.28 -2.04
CA VAL A 59 -0.10 -11.49 -3.48
C VAL A 59 -0.46 -12.91 -3.89
N GLU A 60 0.03 -13.93 -3.19
CA GLU A 60 -0.21 -15.34 -3.52
C GLU A 60 -1.69 -15.73 -3.46
N ASN A 61 -2.41 -15.22 -2.46
CA ASN A 61 -3.81 -15.58 -2.27
C ASN A 61 -4.78 -14.77 -3.14
N TYR A 62 -4.46 -13.51 -3.45
CA TYR A 62 -5.48 -12.60 -4.00
C TYR A 62 -5.14 -11.97 -5.34
N ILE A 63 -3.90 -12.08 -5.86
CA ILE A 63 -3.55 -11.45 -7.14
C ILE A 63 -4.39 -12.00 -8.31
N ALA A 64 -4.77 -13.27 -8.26
CA ALA A 64 -5.61 -13.95 -9.25
C ALA A 64 -7.11 -13.96 -8.88
N ASP A 65 -7.46 -13.42 -7.70
CA ASP A 65 -8.86 -13.37 -7.27
C ASP A 65 -9.66 -12.40 -8.12
N LYS A 66 -10.81 -12.86 -8.62
CA LYS A 66 -11.71 -12.04 -9.45
C LYS A 66 -12.27 -10.81 -8.70
N ARG A 67 -12.21 -10.79 -7.36
CA ARG A 67 -12.59 -9.63 -6.55
C ARG A 67 -11.53 -8.54 -6.56
N TYR A 68 -10.26 -8.89 -6.83
CA TYR A 68 -9.14 -7.97 -6.78
C TYR A 68 -9.20 -6.92 -7.88
N MET A 69 -9.31 -7.35 -9.16
CA MET A 69 -9.40 -6.46 -10.31
C MET A 69 -10.24 -7.07 -11.43
N GLY A 70 -10.78 -6.23 -12.31
CA GLY A 70 -11.45 -6.68 -13.52
C GLY A 70 -12.45 -5.68 -14.08
N MET A 71 -12.78 -5.88 -15.38
CA MET A 71 -13.70 -5.03 -16.13
C MET A 71 -15.08 -4.89 -15.47
N ARG A 72 -15.53 -5.91 -14.72
CA ARG A 72 -16.84 -5.89 -14.03
C ARG A 72 -16.92 -4.74 -13.00
N HIS A 73 -15.81 -4.34 -12.39
CA HIS A 73 -15.79 -3.27 -11.38
C HIS A 73 -16.00 -1.89 -12.00
N LEU A 74 -15.72 -1.70 -13.30
CA LEU A 74 -16.02 -0.46 -14.02
C LEU A 74 -17.53 -0.21 -14.16
N PHE A 75 -18.35 -1.25 -14.05
CA PHE A 75 -19.82 -1.17 -14.09
C PHE A 75 -20.45 -1.01 -12.71
N ASN A 76 -19.65 -0.99 -11.64
CA ASN A 76 -20.16 -0.75 -10.30
C ASN A 76 -20.58 0.72 -10.16
N ARG A 77 -21.85 0.95 -9.78
CA ARG A 77 -22.40 2.32 -9.65
C ARG A 77 -21.74 3.15 -8.54
N ASN A 78 -21.18 2.50 -7.53
CA ASN A 78 -20.62 3.16 -6.35
C ASN A 78 -19.12 3.41 -6.46
N GLU A 79 -18.38 2.57 -7.18
CA GLU A 79 -16.95 2.71 -7.39
C GLU A 79 -16.60 2.26 -8.81
N LYS A 80 -16.56 3.20 -9.74
CA LYS A 80 -16.13 2.94 -11.12
C LYS A 80 -14.61 2.87 -11.17
N ALA A 81 -14.05 1.72 -10.85
CA ALA A 81 -12.61 1.50 -10.90
C ALA A 81 -12.32 0.11 -11.45
N TYR A 82 -11.21 -0.06 -12.16
CA TYR A 82 -10.72 -1.39 -12.57
C TYR A 82 -10.28 -2.23 -11.36
N PHE A 83 -9.85 -1.55 -10.33
CA PHE A 83 -9.36 -2.08 -9.07
C PHE A 83 -10.45 -1.99 -8.00
N ASN A 84 -10.75 -3.09 -7.31
CA ASN A 84 -11.71 -3.08 -6.21
C ASN A 84 -11.05 -2.56 -4.93
N THR A 85 -11.12 -1.24 -4.74
CA THR A 85 -10.48 -0.57 -3.60
C THR A 85 -11.04 -1.02 -2.26
N LYS A 86 -12.34 -1.32 -2.19
CA LYS A 86 -12.96 -1.87 -0.98
C LYS A 86 -12.38 -3.23 -0.61
N PHE A 87 -12.29 -4.14 -1.58
CA PHE A 87 -11.71 -5.46 -1.33
C PHE A 87 -10.26 -5.35 -0.84
N VAL A 88 -9.43 -4.57 -1.54
CA VAL A 88 -7.99 -4.48 -1.26
C VAL A 88 -7.68 -3.74 0.03
N PHE A 89 -8.36 -2.61 0.29
CA PHE A 89 -8.03 -1.72 1.41
C PHE A 89 -8.98 -1.81 2.61
N GLU A 90 -10.04 -2.64 2.53
CA GLU A 90 -10.93 -2.88 3.65
C GLU A 90 -11.04 -4.37 3.99
N GLU A 91 -11.50 -5.23 3.05
CA GLU A 91 -11.74 -6.64 3.35
C GLU A 91 -10.43 -7.40 3.62
N VAL A 92 -9.41 -7.26 2.76
CA VAL A 92 -8.13 -7.95 2.95
C VAL A 92 -7.48 -7.59 4.29
N PRO A 93 -7.25 -6.30 4.62
CA PRO A 93 -6.54 -5.95 5.84
C PRO A 93 -7.36 -6.09 7.13
N ASN A 94 -8.68 -6.16 7.07
CA ASN A 94 -9.50 -6.26 8.27
C ASN A 94 -10.06 -7.65 8.53
N GLU A 95 -10.20 -8.50 7.50
CA GLU A 95 -10.91 -9.77 7.62
C GLU A 95 -10.10 -10.97 7.13
N LEU A 96 -9.33 -10.82 6.04
CA LEU A 96 -8.71 -11.95 5.35
C LEU A 96 -7.25 -12.18 5.76
N ILE A 97 -6.42 -11.15 5.68
CA ILE A 97 -5.04 -11.13 6.15
C ILE A 97 -4.87 -9.88 7.02
N PRO A 98 -5.11 -9.98 8.33
CA PRO A 98 -5.17 -8.83 9.21
C PRO A 98 -3.92 -7.95 9.16
N PHE A 99 -4.13 -6.64 9.10
CA PHE A 99 -3.08 -5.65 9.19
C PHE A 99 -2.90 -5.20 10.64
N ASP A 100 -1.67 -5.13 11.10
CA ASP A 100 -1.34 -4.68 12.45
C ASP A 100 -1.28 -3.15 12.51
N TYR A 101 -2.44 -2.53 12.76
CA TYR A 101 -2.58 -1.08 12.89
C TYR A 101 -1.81 -0.52 14.08
N ASP A 102 -1.71 -1.27 15.18
CA ASP A 102 -1.04 -0.82 16.39
C ASP A 102 0.47 -0.80 16.20
N ALA A 103 1.04 -1.82 15.57
CA ALA A 103 2.45 -1.85 15.19
C ALA A 103 2.79 -0.72 14.20
N PHE A 104 1.94 -0.48 13.21
CA PHE A 104 2.14 0.64 12.28
C PHE A 104 2.04 1.99 12.99
N ALA A 105 1.10 2.16 13.91
CA ALA A 105 0.97 3.38 14.70
C ALA A 105 2.20 3.63 15.61
N ALA A 106 2.82 2.57 16.10
CA ALA A 106 4.02 2.64 16.94
C ALA A 106 5.31 2.94 16.15
N TYR A 107 5.30 2.82 14.82
CA TYR A 107 6.47 3.12 13.99
C TYR A 107 6.85 4.61 14.10
N PRO A 108 8.10 4.94 14.53
CA PRO A 108 8.49 6.31 14.87
C PRO A 108 8.88 7.18 13.67
N GLY A 109 9.15 6.58 12.51
CA GLY A 109 9.62 7.28 11.32
C GLY A 109 8.51 8.02 10.59
N LYS A 110 8.86 8.84 9.59
CA LYS A 110 7.91 9.54 8.72
C LYS A 110 7.52 8.67 7.53
N VAL A 111 6.25 8.70 7.13
CA VAL A 111 5.73 7.94 5.98
C VAL A 111 4.93 8.85 5.08
N GLU A 112 5.28 8.88 3.80
CA GLU A 112 4.57 9.68 2.80
C GLU A 112 4.15 8.82 1.61
N ALA A 113 2.97 9.12 1.08
CA ALA A 113 2.47 8.60 -0.18
C ALA A 113 2.60 9.66 -1.26
N ALA A 114 3.15 9.30 -2.42
CA ALA A 114 3.09 10.16 -3.59
C ALA A 114 1.71 10.05 -4.23
N VAL A 115 1.07 11.20 -4.45
CA VAL A 115 -0.23 11.34 -5.10
C VAL A 115 -0.16 12.36 -6.23
N THR A 116 -1.14 12.36 -7.12
CA THR A 116 -1.25 13.38 -8.17
C THR A 116 -2.41 14.32 -7.85
N ASN A 117 -2.12 15.60 -7.72
CA ASN A 117 -3.17 16.62 -7.59
C ASN A 117 -3.93 16.74 -8.93
N ILE A 118 -5.22 16.43 -8.92
CA ILE A 118 -6.05 16.38 -10.12
C ILE A 118 -6.31 17.77 -10.75
N HIS A 119 -6.16 18.85 -9.99
CA HIS A 119 -6.34 20.21 -10.49
C HIS A 119 -5.08 20.77 -11.15
N THR A 120 -3.92 20.38 -10.66
CA THR A 120 -2.64 20.93 -11.14
C THR A 120 -1.84 19.97 -12.00
N GLY A 121 -2.17 18.66 -11.96
CA GLY A 121 -1.41 17.58 -12.59
C GLY A 121 -0.03 17.36 -11.96
N LYS A 122 0.27 17.96 -10.81
CA LYS A 122 1.57 17.84 -10.14
C LYS A 122 1.56 16.76 -9.08
N ALA A 123 2.72 16.16 -8.86
CA ALA A 123 2.92 15.25 -7.74
C ALA A 123 2.91 16.02 -6.42
N GLU A 124 2.26 15.44 -5.43
CA GLU A 124 2.24 15.89 -4.03
C GLU A 124 2.60 14.71 -3.14
N TYR A 125 3.14 15.01 -1.96
CA TYR A 125 3.58 14.02 -0.99
C TYR A 125 2.75 14.20 0.28
N VAL A 126 1.92 13.21 0.57
CA VAL A 126 0.95 13.28 1.66
C VAL A 126 1.38 12.32 2.77
N GLU A 127 1.45 12.81 3.99
CA GLU A 127 1.74 11.96 5.14
C GLU A 127 0.65 10.91 5.31
N VAL A 128 1.05 9.65 5.50
CA VAL A 128 0.11 8.54 5.69
C VAL A 128 -0.36 8.53 7.15
N PRO A 129 -1.67 8.66 7.41
CA PRO A 129 -2.25 8.54 8.74
C PRO A 129 -1.92 7.19 9.39
N ARG A 130 -1.82 7.17 10.73
CA ARG A 130 -1.38 5.99 11.49
C ARG A 130 -2.50 5.05 11.93
N GLY A 131 -3.71 5.29 11.46
CA GLY A 131 -4.89 4.50 11.77
C GLY A 131 -5.61 3.98 10.54
N ARG A 132 -6.86 3.57 10.71
CA ARG A 132 -7.71 3.07 9.62
C ARG A 132 -7.99 4.12 8.53
N ASP A 133 -7.87 5.39 8.85
CA ASP A 133 -7.96 6.54 7.95
C ASP A 133 -6.81 6.62 6.93
N MET A 134 -5.73 5.83 7.09
CA MET A 134 -4.70 5.67 6.06
C MET A 134 -5.27 5.19 4.71
N ARG A 135 -6.42 4.50 4.74
CA ARG A 135 -7.08 3.95 3.56
C ARG A 135 -7.20 4.97 2.43
N ASP A 136 -7.70 6.15 2.73
CA ASP A 136 -7.99 7.15 1.68
C ASP A 136 -6.70 7.66 1.02
N THR A 137 -5.63 7.80 1.78
CA THR A 137 -4.30 8.17 1.25
C THR A 137 -3.73 7.05 0.37
N LEU A 138 -3.86 5.78 0.79
CA LEU A 138 -3.41 4.63 -0.01
C LEU A 138 -4.22 4.51 -1.31
N VAL A 139 -5.55 4.65 -1.23
CA VAL A 139 -6.43 4.66 -2.40
C VAL A 139 -6.05 5.78 -3.36
N ALA A 140 -5.82 7.00 -2.87
CA ALA A 140 -5.42 8.13 -3.70
C ALA A 140 -4.12 7.86 -4.46
N SER A 141 -3.11 7.29 -3.78
CA SER A 141 -1.83 6.92 -4.41
C SER A 141 -1.96 5.78 -5.44
N CYS A 142 -2.91 4.86 -5.23
CA CYS A 142 -3.15 3.72 -6.12
C CYS A 142 -4.16 4.01 -7.24
N SER A 143 -4.80 5.17 -7.23
CA SER A 143 -5.81 5.55 -8.24
C SER A 143 -5.15 5.91 -9.56
N LEU A 144 -5.72 5.37 -10.65
CA LEU A 144 -5.39 5.75 -12.01
C LEU A 144 -6.49 6.67 -12.55
N PRO A 145 -6.17 7.76 -13.25
CA PRO A 145 -7.16 8.56 -13.95
C PRO A 145 -7.77 7.71 -15.07
N ILE A 146 -9.08 7.45 -14.98
CA ILE A 146 -9.86 6.72 -15.99
C ILE A 146 -10.89 7.69 -16.57
#